data_de99679fe01414adc28101b3bcf128e5
#
_entry.id   de99679fe01414adc28101b3bcf128e5
#
_cell.length_a   1.000
_cell.length_b   1.000
_cell.length_c   1.000
_cell.angle_alpha   90.00
_cell.angle_beta   90.00
_cell.angle_gamma   90.00
#
_symmetry.space_group_name_H-M   'P 1'
#
loop_
_entity.id
_entity.type
_entity.pdbx_description
1 polymer ?
#
loop_
_entity_poly.entity_id
_entity_poly.type
_entity_poly.pdbx_seq_one_letter_code
_entity_poly.pdbx_strand_id
1 'polypeptide(L)'
;TVETYMRDRLEVANYVEVKTPQLIDRALWERSGHWEKFRENMFTAEDEGDKVLALKPMNCPGHVQIFKQGIKSYRDLPLRMAEFGSCHRNEPSGALHGLMRVRAFTQDDAHIFCTEEQVEDETKKFIDLLSSIYRDFGFEEFVIKFSDRPEVRAGEDSVWDQAESALLEATNAAGVEMEMNPGEGAFYGPKLEFVLRDAIGRDWQCGTLQVDFVLPDRLDASYVGEDGDKHRPVMLHRAIL
;
A
#
# COMPACT_ATOMS: atom_id res chain seq x y z
N THR A 1 13.76 17.46 -9.29
CA THR A 1 14.08 16.08 -8.92
C THR A 1 12.85 15.18 -9.06
N VAL A 2 13.02 13.85 -9.04
CA VAL A 2 11.91 12.88 -9.12
C VAL A 2 10.91 13.10 -7.98
N GLU A 3 11.36 13.27 -6.75
CA GLU A 3 10.48 13.52 -5.59
C GLU A 3 9.65 14.80 -5.76
N THR A 4 10.22 15.89 -6.25
CA THR A 4 9.46 17.13 -6.51
C THR A 4 8.39 16.91 -7.57
N TYR A 5 8.76 16.25 -8.68
CA TYR A 5 7.83 15.90 -9.74
C TYR A 5 6.65 15.05 -9.19
N MET A 6 6.96 14.01 -8.41
CA MET A 6 5.92 13.16 -7.83
C MET A 6 5.03 13.94 -6.86
N ARG A 7 5.59 14.84 -6.03
CA ARG A 7 4.80 15.68 -5.13
C ARG A 7 3.80 16.55 -5.90
N ASP A 8 4.24 17.20 -6.96
CA ASP A 8 3.38 18.03 -7.80
C ASP A 8 2.25 17.19 -8.45
N ARG A 9 2.57 15.97 -8.92
CA ARG A 9 1.58 15.06 -9.52
C ARG A 9 0.56 14.57 -8.49
N LEU A 10 0.99 14.26 -7.26
CA LEU A 10 0.13 13.77 -6.19
C LEU A 10 -0.78 14.89 -5.63
N GLU A 11 -0.27 16.11 -5.53
CA GLU A 11 -1.08 17.27 -5.13
C GLU A 11 -2.23 17.51 -6.12
N VAL A 12 -1.95 17.48 -7.43
CA VAL A 12 -2.98 17.61 -8.46
C VAL A 12 -4.01 16.46 -8.40
N ALA A 13 -3.58 15.26 -7.99
CA ALA A 13 -4.46 14.10 -7.78
C ALA A 13 -5.16 14.09 -6.41
N ASN A 14 -5.11 15.22 -5.66
CA ASN A 14 -5.73 15.40 -4.35
C ASN A 14 -5.21 14.43 -3.26
N TYR A 15 -3.92 14.13 -3.27
CA TYR A 15 -3.26 13.46 -2.14
C TYR A 15 -2.78 14.50 -1.12
N VAL A 16 -2.99 14.21 0.15
CA VAL A 16 -2.45 14.99 1.26
C VAL A 16 -1.11 14.40 1.68
N GLU A 17 -0.04 15.18 1.60
CA GLU A 17 1.27 14.73 2.09
C GLU A 17 1.26 14.66 3.61
N VAL A 18 1.66 13.51 4.14
CA VAL A 18 1.79 13.26 5.58
C VAL A 18 3.20 12.76 5.90
N LYS A 19 3.54 12.78 7.20
CA LYS A 19 4.83 12.26 7.67
C LYS A 19 4.65 11.52 8.99
N THR A 20 4.99 10.24 8.98
CA THR A 20 4.91 9.39 10.17
C THR A 20 6.29 9.17 10.80
N PRO A 21 6.36 8.87 12.12
CA PRO A 21 7.62 8.58 12.79
C PRO A 21 8.40 7.43 12.16
N GLN A 22 9.72 7.51 12.19
CA GLN A 22 10.61 6.44 11.72
C GLN A 22 10.65 5.25 12.70
N LEU A 23 10.70 5.55 13.98
CA LEU A 23 10.79 4.60 15.06
C LEU A 23 9.43 4.49 15.74
N ILE A 24 8.87 3.31 15.76
CA ILE A 24 7.48 3.04 16.18
C ILE A 24 7.48 1.89 17.21
N ASP A 25 6.62 2.02 18.22
CA ASP A 25 6.41 1.03 19.26
C ASP A 25 5.98 -0.33 18.69
N ARG A 26 6.57 -1.40 19.22
CA ARG A 26 6.23 -2.79 18.89
C ARG A 26 4.73 -3.08 18.97
N ALA A 27 4.02 -2.51 19.93
CA ALA A 27 2.59 -2.74 20.10
C ALA A 27 1.74 -2.37 18.88
N LEU A 28 2.15 -1.35 18.10
CA LEU A 28 1.48 -1.02 16.85
C LEU A 28 1.69 -2.11 15.78
N TRP A 29 2.90 -2.65 15.71
CA TRP A 29 3.25 -3.72 14.79
C TRP A 29 2.58 -5.05 15.11
N GLU A 30 2.40 -5.36 16.41
CA GLU A 30 1.63 -6.52 16.88
C GLU A 30 0.16 -6.40 16.48
N ARG A 31 -0.47 -5.26 16.76
CA ARG A 31 -1.87 -5.01 16.41
C ARG A 31 -2.12 -5.10 14.91
N SER A 32 -1.25 -4.56 14.09
CA SER A 32 -1.38 -4.59 12.63
C SER A 32 -1.05 -5.96 12.03
N GLY A 33 -0.45 -6.88 12.79
CA GLY A 33 -0.02 -8.21 12.32
C GLY A 33 1.36 -8.24 11.66
N HIS A 34 2.00 -7.10 11.46
CA HIS A 34 3.35 -7.05 10.89
C HIS A 34 4.38 -7.75 11.77
N TRP A 35 4.22 -7.69 13.10
CA TRP A 35 5.14 -8.35 14.04
C TRP A 35 5.13 -9.87 13.87
N GLU A 36 3.97 -10.46 13.63
CA GLU A 36 3.84 -11.91 13.43
C GLU A 36 4.36 -12.35 12.06
N LYS A 37 4.02 -11.59 11.01
CA LYS A 37 4.24 -12.00 9.61
C LYS A 37 5.53 -11.45 8.99
N PHE A 38 6.09 -10.38 9.55
CA PHE A 38 7.19 -9.63 8.94
C PHE A 38 8.35 -9.34 9.90
N ARG A 39 8.36 -9.93 11.10
CA ARG A 39 9.35 -9.65 12.18
C ARG A 39 10.80 -9.81 11.73
N GLU A 40 11.12 -10.84 10.97
CA GLU A 40 12.48 -11.13 10.51
C GLU A 40 13.05 -10.02 9.60
N ASN A 41 12.17 -9.32 8.92
CA ASN A 41 12.51 -8.21 8.04
C ASN A 41 12.53 -6.84 8.75
N MET A 42 12.37 -6.78 10.07
CA MET A 42 12.34 -5.53 10.82
C MET A 42 13.64 -5.29 11.59
N PHE A 43 14.18 -4.08 11.50
CA PHE A 43 15.20 -3.60 12.41
C PHE A 43 14.55 -3.16 13.72
N THR A 44 15.04 -3.65 14.84
CA THR A 44 14.54 -3.33 16.19
C THR A 44 15.60 -2.73 17.07
N ALA A 45 15.17 -1.89 18.01
CA ALA A 45 15.98 -1.32 19.06
C ALA A 45 15.24 -1.44 20.39
N GLU A 46 15.98 -1.52 21.49
CA GLU A 46 15.45 -1.49 22.84
C GLU A 46 15.90 -0.20 23.53
N ASP A 47 15.00 0.44 24.26
CA ASP A 47 15.34 1.59 25.09
C ASP A 47 15.79 1.16 26.50
N GLU A 48 16.18 2.13 27.33
CA GLU A 48 16.63 1.89 28.71
C GLU A 48 15.57 1.26 29.61
N GLY A 49 14.31 1.23 29.19
CA GLY A 49 13.16 0.66 29.91
C GLY A 49 12.69 -0.68 29.33
N ASP A 50 13.53 -1.40 28.60
CA ASP A 50 13.21 -2.66 27.91
C ASP A 50 12.04 -2.55 26.90
N LYS A 51 11.72 -1.34 26.46
CA LYS A 51 10.70 -1.09 25.47
C LYS A 51 11.26 -1.35 24.07
N VAL A 52 10.60 -2.25 23.34
CA VAL A 52 11.01 -2.59 21.98
C VAL A 52 10.37 -1.63 20.98
N LEU A 53 11.19 -1.01 20.18
CA LEU A 53 10.84 -0.14 19.08
C LEU A 53 11.32 -0.78 17.77
N ALA A 54 10.68 -0.47 16.65
CA ALA A 54 11.13 -0.90 15.34
C ALA A 54 11.21 0.27 14.37
N LEU A 55 12.23 0.26 13.52
CA LEU A 55 12.27 1.11 12.33
C LEU A 55 11.17 0.64 11.38
N LYS A 56 10.36 1.57 10.90
CA LYS A 56 9.22 1.23 10.07
C LYS A 56 9.67 0.59 8.74
N PRO A 57 9.19 -0.64 8.44
CA PRO A 57 9.40 -1.27 7.13
C PRO A 57 8.36 -0.81 6.09
N MET A 58 7.27 -0.19 6.56
CA MET A 58 6.11 0.27 5.80
C MET A 58 5.47 1.46 6.52
N ASN A 59 4.71 2.29 5.80
CA ASN A 59 4.03 3.46 6.37
C ASN A 59 2.57 3.17 6.79
N CYS A 60 1.99 2.06 6.32
CA CYS A 60 0.55 1.77 6.45
C CYS A 60 0.00 1.86 7.87
N PRO A 61 0.59 1.28 8.94
CA PRO A 61 0.01 1.43 10.28
C PRO A 61 0.05 2.87 10.80
N GLY A 62 1.07 3.65 10.39
CA GLY A 62 1.17 5.08 10.71
C GLY A 62 0.05 5.90 10.07
N HIS A 63 -0.24 5.65 8.80
CA HIS A 63 -1.34 6.32 8.09
C HIS A 63 -2.71 5.99 8.71
N VAL A 64 -2.92 4.75 9.15
CA VAL A 64 -4.15 4.39 9.89
C VAL A 64 -4.25 5.18 11.19
N GLN A 65 -3.14 5.42 11.92
CA GLN A 65 -3.18 6.25 13.12
C GLN A 65 -3.55 7.72 12.81
N ILE A 66 -3.10 8.27 11.68
CA ILE A 66 -3.51 9.61 11.22
C ILE A 66 -5.00 9.61 10.86
N PHE A 67 -5.46 8.61 10.12
CA PHE A 67 -6.88 8.46 9.76
C PHE A 67 -7.79 8.46 11.00
N LYS A 68 -7.37 7.80 12.07
CA LYS A 68 -8.11 7.69 13.34
C LYS A 68 -8.16 8.99 14.14
N GLN A 69 -7.40 10.02 13.78
CA GLN A 69 -7.46 11.31 14.46
C GLN A 69 -8.76 12.03 14.14
N GLY A 70 -9.57 12.25 15.17
CA GLY A 70 -10.90 12.83 15.03
C GLY A 70 -11.93 11.87 14.42
N ILE A 71 -13.15 12.36 14.30
CA ILE A 71 -14.26 11.60 13.69
C ILE A 71 -14.18 11.80 12.18
N LYS A 72 -14.22 10.71 11.43
CA LYS A 72 -14.35 10.71 9.98
C LYS A 72 -15.79 10.39 9.59
N SER A 73 -16.28 11.02 8.55
CA SER A 73 -17.59 10.79 7.96
C SER A 73 -17.40 10.24 6.53
N TYR A 74 -18.42 9.59 6.00
CA TYR A 74 -18.44 9.13 4.61
C TYR A 74 -18.16 10.27 3.60
N ARG A 75 -18.44 11.52 3.98
CA ARG A 75 -18.16 12.71 3.15
C ARG A 75 -16.68 13.09 3.08
N ASP A 76 -15.89 12.58 4.03
CA ASP A 76 -14.43 12.79 4.04
C ASP A 76 -13.71 11.76 3.16
N LEU A 77 -14.45 10.75 2.63
CA LEU A 77 -13.91 9.69 1.79
C LEU A 77 -14.19 9.97 0.30
N PRO A 78 -13.29 9.60 -0.61
CA PRO A 78 -12.00 8.94 -0.34
C PRO A 78 -10.97 9.91 0.22
N LEU A 79 -10.25 9.49 1.25
CA LEU A 79 -9.14 10.25 1.83
C LEU A 79 -7.81 9.64 1.36
N ARG A 80 -7.03 10.40 0.58
CA ARG A 80 -5.77 9.96 0.01
C ARG A 80 -4.61 10.60 0.77
N MET A 81 -3.78 9.78 1.42
CA MET A 81 -2.59 10.21 2.14
C MET A 81 -1.35 9.69 1.43
N ALA A 82 -0.38 10.55 1.15
CA ALA A 82 0.90 10.18 0.55
C ALA A 82 2.06 10.54 1.48
N GLU A 83 3.09 9.71 1.49
CA GLU A 83 4.30 9.94 2.26
C GLU A 83 5.54 9.55 1.45
N PHE A 84 6.48 10.48 1.29
CA PHE A 84 7.84 10.13 0.88
C PHE A 84 8.58 9.58 2.10
N GLY A 85 8.17 8.38 2.50
CA GLY A 85 8.58 7.74 3.74
C GLY A 85 9.86 6.94 3.56
N SER A 86 10.86 7.20 4.41
CA SER A 86 12.04 6.35 4.49
C SER A 86 11.71 5.08 5.25
N CYS A 87 11.69 3.94 4.56
CA CYS A 87 11.44 2.62 5.11
C CYS A 87 12.73 1.81 5.21
N HIS A 88 12.78 0.91 6.21
CA HIS A 88 13.95 0.07 6.47
C HIS A 88 13.53 -1.39 6.58
N ARG A 89 14.16 -2.25 5.79
CA ARG A 89 13.91 -3.70 5.79
C ARG A 89 15.21 -4.44 5.98
N ASN A 90 15.24 -5.37 6.94
CA ASN A 90 16.40 -6.21 7.21
C ASN A 90 16.49 -7.33 6.17
N GLU A 91 16.70 -6.93 4.91
CA GLU A 91 16.88 -7.88 3.82
C GLU A 91 18.16 -8.71 4.03
N PRO A 92 18.12 -10.03 3.80
CA PRO A 92 19.32 -10.86 3.87
C PRO A 92 20.33 -10.40 2.81
N SER A 93 21.62 -10.52 3.12
CA SER A 93 22.70 -10.01 2.25
C SER A 93 22.66 -10.61 0.83
N GLY A 94 22.24 -11.86 0.70
CA GLY A 94 22.10 -12.54 -0.60
C GLY A 94 20.93 -12.04 -1.46
N ALA A 95 19.98 -11.30 -0.89
CA ALA A 95 18.87 -10.70 -1.62
C ALA A 95 19.17 -9.28 -2.12
N LEU A 96 20.24 -8.64 -1.65
CA LEU A 96 20.60 -7.27 -2.04
C LEU A 96 21.05 -7.23 -3.50
N HIS A 97 20.53 -6.24 -4.26
CA HIS A 97 20.84 -6.12 -5.68
C HIS A 97 20.95 -4.65 -6.11
N GLY A 98 22.19 -4.16 -6.18
CA GLY A 98 22.50 -2.80 -6.62
C GLY A 98 21.68 -1.73 -5.89
N LEU A 99 20.99 -0.88 -6.64
CA LEU A 99 20.06 0.12 -6.13
C LEU A 99 18.61 -0.38 -6.10
N MET A 100 18.34 -1.56 -6.66
CA MET A 100 16.98 -2.07 -6.85
C MET A 100 16.45 -2.79 -5.61
N ARG A 101 17.31 -3.45 -4.82
CA ARG A 101 16.94 -4.08 -3.56
C ARG A 101 17.94 -3.73 -2.47
N VAL A 102 17.51 -2.84 -1.59
CA VAL A 102 18.33 -2.22 -0.54
C VAL A 102 17.63 -2.36 0.82
N ARG A 103 18.34 -2.06 1.91
CA ARG A 103 17.80 -2.11 3.28
C ARG A 103 17.14 -0.81 3.73
N ALA A 104 17.42 0.31 3.06
CA ALA A 104 16.81 1.60 3.32
C ALA A 104 16.42 2.25 1.99
N PHE A 105 15.19 2.68 1.85
CA PHE A 105 14.66 3.26 0.62
C PHE A 105 13.54 4.25 0.93
N THR A 106 13.30 5.14 0.00
CA THR A 106 12.14 6.06 0.01
C THR A 106 11.21 5.68 -1.14
N GLN A 107 9.93 5.57 -0.85
CA GLN A 107 8.87 5.35 -1.84
C GLN A 107 7.95 6.57 -1.91
N ASP A 108 7.26 6.73 -3.04
CA ASP A 108 6.07 7.56 -3.15
C ASP A 108 4.83 6.82 -2.61
N ASP A 109 4.95 6.31 -1.39
CA ASP A 109 3.95 5.46 -0.76
C ASP A 109 2.69 6.24 -0.42
N ALA A 110 1.52 5.68 -0.69
CA ALA A 110 0.27 6.29 -0.31
C ALA A 110 -0.81 5.27 0.03
N HIS A 111 -1.75 5.73 0.84
CA HIS A 111 -2.89 4.97 1.28
C HIS A 111 -4.18 5.75 1.04
N ILE A 112 -5.14 5.09 0.40
CA ILE A 112 -6.45 5.65 0.09
C ILE A 112 -7.45 4.95 1.01
N PHE A 113 -8.08 5.70 1.88
CA PHE A 113 -9.19 5.23 2.70
C PHE A 113 -10.48 5.56 1.97
N CYS A 114 -11.27 4.56 1.64
CA CYS A 114 -12.48 4.72 0.84
C CYS A 114 -13.60 3.78 1.32
N THR A 115 -14.80 3.97 0.80
CA THR A 115 -15.87 2.97 0.94
C THR A 115 -15.65 1.84 -0.08
N GLU A 116 -16.34 0.72 0.10
CA GLU A 116 -16.25 -0.40 -0.83
C GLU A 116 -16.71 -0.02 -2.25
N GLU A 117 -17.77 0.79 -2.36
CA GLU A 117 -18.28 1.27 -3.64
C GLU A 117 -17.30 2.22 -4.36
N GLN A 118 -16.36 2.82 -3.63
CA GLN A 118 -15.35 3.71 -4.21
C GLN A 118 -14.10 2.98 -4.72
N VAL A 119 -13.94 1.68 -4.40
CA VAL A 119 -12.73 0.90 -4.78
C VAL A 119 -12.51 0.90 -6.29
N GLU A 120 -13.57 0.67 -7.07
CA GLU A 120 -13.49 0.65 -8.54
C GLU A 120 -12.98 1.99 -9.10
N ASP A 121 -13.61 3.08 -8.68
CA ASP A 121 -13.28 4.42 -9.16
C ASP A 121 -11.86 4.86 -8.75
N GLU A 122 -11.45 4.55 -7.52
CA GLU A 122 -10.09 4.85 -7.03
C GLU A 122 -9.02 3.99 -7.70
N THR A 123 -9.31 2.72 -8.00
CA THR A 123 -8.41 1.84 -8.76
C THR A 123 -8.20 2.40 -10.18
N LYS A 124 -9.26 2.82 -10.86
CA LYS A 124 -9.18 3.42 -12.18
C LYS A 124 -8.36 4.71 -12.17
N LYS A 125 -8.65 5.62 -11.24
CA LYS A 125 -7.87 6.87 -11.08
C LYS A 125 -6.40 6.61 -10.83
N PHE A 126 -6.08 5.58 -10.05
CA PHE A 126 -4.70 5.20 -9.80
C PHE A 126 -4.01 4.67 -11.06
N ILE A 127 -4.66 3.79 -11.83
CA ILE A 127 -4.11 3.25 -13.08
C ILE A 127 -3.87 4.39 -14.09
N ASP A 128 -4.79 5.34 -14.21
CA ASP A 128 -4.65 6.51 -15.08
C ASP A 128 -3.46 7.40 -14.65
N LEU A 129 -3.33 7.66 -13.34
CA LEU A 129 -2.22 8.44 -12.78
C LEU A 129 -0.88 7.75 -13.03
N LEU A 130 -0.75 6.46 -12.70
CA LEU A 130 0.45 5.65 -12.91
C LEU A 130 0.84 5.62 -14.38
N SER A 131 -0.10 5.33 -15.27
CA SER A 131 0.13 5.27 -16.73
C SER A 131 0.63 6.60 -17.27
N SER A 132 0.09 7.72 -16.77
CA SER A 132 0.54 9.05 -17.17
C SER A 132 1.95 9.37 -16.68
N ILE A 133 2.30 8.95 -15.45
CA ILE A 133 3.63 9.13 -14.88
C ILE A 133 4.65 8.27 -15.63
N TYR A 134 4.35 7.01 -15.92
CA TYR A 134 5.24 6.15 -16.68
C TYR A 134 5.53 6.71 -18.08
N ARG A 135 4.52 7.27 -18.77
CA ARG A 135 4.73 7.95 -20.05
C ARG A 135 5.65 9.18 -19.93
N ASP A 136 5.51 9.97 -18.86
CA ASP A 136 6.40 11.11 -18.61
C ASP A 136 7.87 10.68 -18.41
N PHE A 137 8.10 9.45 -17.92
CA PHE A 137 9.42 8.83 -17.80
C PHE A 137 9.85 8.05 -19.06
N GLY A 138 9.03 8.04 -20.12
CA GLY A 138 9.35 7.38 -21.39
C GLY A 138 8.98 5.90 -21.46
N PHE A 139 8.17 5.39 -20.54
CA PHE A 139 7.65 4.03 -20.57
C PHE A 139 6.22 4.05 -21.15
N GLU A 140 6.08 3.63 -22.39
CA GLU A 140 4.79 3.57 -23.07
C GLU A 140 4.04 2.26 -22.80
N GLU A 141 4.79 1.18 -22.50
CA GLU A 141 4.28 -0.17 -22.26
C GLU A 141 4.70 -0.68 -20.89
N PHE A 142 3.79 -1.35 -20.21
CA PHE A 142 4.04 -2.08 -18.96
C PHE A 142 3.08 -3.26 -18.86
N VAL A 143 3.46 -4.27 -18.08
CA VAL A 143 2.62 -5.45 -17.80
C VAL A 143 1.96 -5.28 -16.45
N ILE A 144 0.67 -5.59 -16.36
CA ILE A 144 -0.06 -5.65 -15.11
C ILE A 144 -0.22 -7.11 -14.71
N LYS A 145 0.20 -7.45 -13.47
CA LYS A 145 -0.01 -8.78 -12.91
C LYS A 145 -0.98 -8.70 -11.74
N PHE A 146 -1.93 -9.61 -11.71
CA PHE A 146 -2.86 -9.79 -10.59
C PHE A 146 -2.33 -10.93 -9.69
N SER A 147 -1.97 -10.58 -8.46
CA SER A 147 -1.46 -11.50 -7.46
C SER A 147 -2.51 -11.75 -6.40
N ASP A 148 -2.99 -12.97 -6.32
CA ASP A 148 -4.03 -13.41 -5.39
C ASP A 148 -3.45 -13.83 -4.02
N ARG A 149 -4.28 -14.43 -3.18
CA ARG A 149 -3.97 -14.79 -1.80
C ARG A 149 -2.76 -15.72 -1.67
N PRO A 150 -1.76 -15.36 -0.83
CA PRO A 150 -0.64 -16.24 -0.49
C PRO A 150 -1.06 -17.31 0.52
N GLU A 151 -0.24 -18.36 0.66
CA GLU A 151 -0.46 -19.41 1.65
C GLU A 151 -0.47 -18.85 3.08
N VAL A 152 0.49 -17.96 3.41
CA VAL A 152 0.59 -17.29 4.72
C VAL A 152 -0.05 -15.91 4.63
N ARG A 153 -1.26 -15.80 5.18
CA ARG A 153 -2.07 -14.57 5.10
C ARG A 153 -2.78 -14.25 6.41
N ALA A 154 -3.28 -13.03 6.51
CA ALA A 154 -4.16 -12.56 7.58
C ALA A 154 -5.59 -12.42 7.05
N GLY A 155 -6.59 -12.52 7.95
CA GLY A 155 -8.00 -12.45 7.60
C GLY A 155 -8.60 -13.79 7.22
N GLU A 156 -9.94 -13.84 7.24
CA GLU A 156 -10.73 -15.00 6.88
C GLU A 156 -10.84 -15.14 5.35
N ASP A 157 -11.12 -16.34 4.86
CA ASP A 157 -11.24 -16.60 3.41
C ASP A 157 -12.33 -15.75 2.76
N SER A 158 -13.45 -15.48 3.45
CA SER A 158 -14.52 -14.61 2.96
C SER A 158 -14.08 -13.16 2.72
N VAL A 159 -13.16 -12.65 3.54
CA VAL A 159 -12.58 -11.30 3.37
C VAL A 159 -11.68 -11.28 2.12
N TRP A 160 -10.95 -12.36 1.90
CA TRP A 160 -10.12 -12.51 0.70
C TRP A 160 -10.95 -12.65 -0.57
N ASP A 161 -12.03 -13.44 -0.54
CA ASP A 161 -12.97 -13.56 -1.65
C ASP A 161 -13.52 -12.18 -2.05
N GLN A 162 -13.90 -11.36 -1.05
CA GLN A 162 -14.39 -10.00 -1.27
C GLN A 162 -13.29 -9.09 -1.86
N ALA A 163 -12.07 -9.11 -1.30
CA ALA A 163 -10.98 -8.26 -1.74
C ALA A 163 -10.52 -8.61 -3.17
N GLU A 164 -10.39 -9.90 -3.49
CA GLU A 164 -10.02 -10.37 -4.83
C GLU A 164 -11.09 -10.02 -5.86
N SER A 165 -12.38 -10.22 -5.52
CA SER A 165 -13.49 -9.85 -6.41
C SER A 165 -13.50 -8.35 -6.68
N ALA A 166 -13.39 -7.52 -5.63
CA ALA A 166 -13.39 -6.07 -5.75
C ALA A 166 -12.23 -5.57 -6.64
N LEU A 167 -11.01 -6.10 -6.44
CA LEU A 167 -9.86 -5.69 -7.23
C LEU A 167 -9.94 -6.18 -8.69
N LEU A 168 -10.44 -7.42 -8.90
CA LEU A 168 -10.62 -8.00 -10.23
C LEU A 168 -11.68 -7.23 -11.03
N GLU A 169 -12.82 -6.93 -10.41
CA GLU A 169 -13.90 -6.15 -11.02
C GLU A 169 -13.42 -4.73 -11.37
N ALA A 170 -12.72 -4.07 -10.43
CA ALA A 170 -12.16 -2.73 -10.66
C ALA A 170 -11.14 -2.72 -11.81
N THR A 171 -10.28 -3.74 -11.92
CA THR A 171 -9.30 -3.86 -12.99
C THR A 171 -9.96 -4.09 -14.34
N ASN A 172 -10.98 -4.97 -14.40
CA ASN A 172 -11.77 -5.21 -15.60
C ASN A 172 -12.53 -3.94 -16.04
N ALA A 173 -13.12 -3.20 -15.09
CA ALA A 173 -13.81 -1.94 -15.37
C ALA A 173 -12.87 -0.83 -15.87
N ALA A 174 -11.59 -0.88 -15.46
CA ALA A 174 -10.55 0.01 -16.01
C ALA A 174 -10.15 -0.35 -17.46
N GLY A 175 -10.59 -1.52 -17.96
CA GLY A 175 -10.35 -1.95 -19.34
C GLY A 175 -8.88 -2.28 -19.64
N VAL A 176 -8.12 -2.69 -18.62
CA VAL A 176 -6.70 -3.07 -18.77
C VAL A 176 -6.54 -4.60 -18.79
N GLU A 177 -5.61 -5.06 -19.62
CA GLU A 177 -5.24 -6.48 -19.65
C GLU A 177 -4.29 -6.80 -18.48
N MET A 178 -4.46 -7.97 -17.87
CA MET A 178 -3.62 -8.43 -16.77
C MET A 178 -3.25 -9.90 -16.91
N GLU A 179 -2.10 -10.25 -16.36
CA GLU A 179 -1.62 -11.62 -16.22
C GLU A 179 -1.87 -12.10 -14.78
N MET A 180 -2.29 -13.37 -14.61
CA MET A 180 -2.41 -13.95 -13.27
C MET A 180 -1.04 -14.33 -12.72
N ASN A 181 -0.79 -13.97 -11.45
CA ASN A 181 0.42 -14.30 -10.70
C ASN A 181 0.03 -14.92 -9.33
N PRO A 182 -0.36 -16.22 -9.33
CA PRO A 182 -0.99 -16.86 -8.17
C PRO A 182 -0.08 -16.92 -6.94
N GLY A 183 -0.64 -16.62 -5.76
CA GLY A 183 0.02 -16.77 -4.47
C GLY A 183 0.99 -15.65 -4.08
N GLU A 184 1.12 -14.60 -4.89
CA GLU A 184 2.10 -13.53 -4.68
C GLU A 184 1.48 -12.25 -4.07
N GLY A 185 0.23 -12.32 -3.60
CA GLY A 185 -0.43 -11.22 -2.90
C GLY A 185 0.30 -10.81 -1.62
N ALA A 186 -0.04 -9.63 -1.08
CA ALA A 186 0.43 -9.23 0.24
C ALA A 186 -0.25 -10.09 1.33
N PHE A 187 0.34 -10.18 2.52
CA PHE A 187 -0.27 -10.99 3.60
C PHE A 187 -1.65 -10.45 4.04
N TYR A 188 -2.01 -9.23 3.70
CA TYR A 188 -3.25 -8.54 4.06
C TYR A 188 -4.22 -8.31 2.90
N GLY A 189 -3.83 -8.59 1.65
CA GLY A 189 -4.71 -8.38 0.51
C GLY A 189 -4.10 -8.70 -0.85
N PRO A 190 -4.94 -8.91 -1.88
CA PRO A 190 -4.50 -9.09 -3.25
C PRO A 190 -3.87 -7.81 -3.81
N LYS A 191 -3.05 -7.94 -4.85
CA LYS A 191 -2.37 -6.81 -5.44
C LYS A 191 -2.33 -6.83 -6.97
N LEU A 192 -2.28 -5.65 -7.56
CA LEU A 192 -1.79 -5.43 -8.91
C LEU A 192 -0.31 -5.06 -8.83
N GLU A 193 0.50 -5.66 -9.68
CA GLU A 193 1.90 -5.32 -9.88
C GLU A 193 2.07 -4.71 -11.27
N PHE A 194 2.77 -3.58 -11.33
CA PHE A 194 3.04 -2.87 -12.58
C PHE A 194 4.51 -3.08 -12.91
N VAL A 195 4.76 -3.84 -13.98
CA VAL A 195 6.07 -4.33 -14.35
C VAL A 195 6.59 -3.57 -15.56
N LEU A 196 7.71 -2.89 -15.38
CA LEU A 196 8.44 -2.22 -16.46
C LEU A 196 9.54 -3.13 -17.01
N ARG A 197 9.83 -2.98 -18.31
CA ARG A 197 10.90 -3.72 -18.96
C ARG A 197 12.06 -2.79 -19.31
N ASP A 198 13.26 -3.17 -18.91
CA ASP A 198 14.47 -2.40 -19.23
C ASP A 198 14.95 -2.63 -20.69
N ALA A 199 15.94 -1.83 -21.10
CA ALA A 199 16.48 -1.86 -22.46
C ALA A 199 17.14 -3.19 -22.87
N ILE A 200 17.43 -4.06 -21.92
CA ILE A 200 18.01 -5.41 -22.17
C ILE A 200 17.00 -6.54 -21.93
N GLY A 201 15.71 -6.19 -21.78
CA GLY A 201 14.60 -7.13 -21.70
C GLY A 201 14.34 -7.73 -20.32
N ARG A 202 14.88 -7.17 -19.24
CA ARG A 202 14.60 -7.60 -17.87
C ARG A 202 13.36 -6.92 -17.34
N ASP A 203 12.53 -7.67 -16.62
CA ASP A 203 11.32 -7.18 -15.97
C ASP A 203 11.62 -6.68 -14.57
N TRP A 204 11.05 -5.52 -14.22
CA TRP A 204 11.17 -4.87 -12.92
C TRP A 204 9.78 -4.49 -12.41
N GLN A 205 9.40 -5.05 -11.26
CA GLN A 205 8.21 -4.60 -10.56
C GLN A 205 8.48 -3.22 -9.95
N CYS A 206 7.74 -2.22 -10.41
CA CYS A 206 7.86 -0.85 -9.92
C CYS A 206 6.59 -0.44 -9.15
N GLY A 207 5.47 -0.24 -9.86
CA GLY A 207 4.22 0.14 -9.21
C GLY A 207 3.48 -1.02 -8.56
N THR A 208 2.68 -0.70 -7.54
CA THR A 208 1.76 -1.64 -6.89
C THR A 208 0.45 -0.94 -6.51
N LEU A 209 -0.64 -1.72 -6.53
CA LEU A 209 -1.91 -1.38 -5.88
C LEU A 209 -2.42 -2.61 -5.14
N GLN A 210 -2.76 -2.45 -3.86
CA GLN A 210 -3.24 -3.54 -3.01
C GLN A 210 -4.56 -3.14 -2.37
N VAL A 211 -5.52 -4.05 -2.31
CA VAL A 211 -6.81 -3.85 -1.65
C VAL A 211 -6.81 -4.55 -0.31
N ASP A 212 -7.07 -3.82 0.75
CA ASP A 212 -6.94 -4.27 2.13
C ASP A 212 -8.20 -3.99 2.95
N PHE A 213 -8.87 -5.06 3.37
CA PHE A 213 -9.97 -5.06 4.31
C PHE A 213 -9.52 -5.43 5.73
N VAL A 214 -8.27 -5.85 5.92
CA VAL A 214 -7.75 -6.45 7.16
C VAL A 214 -7.16 -5.41 8.11
N LEU A 215 -6.25 -4.56 7.64
CA LEU A 215 -5.58 -3.58 8.50
C LEU A 215 -6.54 -2.54 9.11
N PRO A 216 -7.52 -2.00 8.37
CA PRO A 216 -8.49 -1.09 8.96
C PRO A 216 -9.25 -1.72 10.14
N ASP A 217 -9.64 -2.99 10.04
CA ASP A 217 -10.30 -3.70 11.13
C ASP A 217 -9.34 -3.97 12.31
N ARG A 218 -8.19 -4.54 12.06
CA ARG A 218 -7.17 -4.82 13.09
C ARG A 218 -6.75 -3.60 13.89
N LEU A 219 -6.66 -2.45 13.23
CA LEU A 219 -6.25 -1.18 13.85
C LEU A 219 -7.44 -0.34 14.32
N ASP A 220 -8.67 -0.88 14.23
CA ASP A 220 -9.92 -0.22 14.65
C ASP A 220 -10.12 1.15 13.99
N ALA A 221 -9.90 1.24 12.68
CA ALA A 221 -10.24 2.40 11.89
C ALA A 221 -11.73 2.38 11.55
N SER A 222 -12.40 3.53 11.66
CA SER A 222 -13.83 3.63 11.34
C SER A 222 -14.19 5.02 10.84
N TYR A 223 -15.27 5.09 10.07
CA TYR A 223 -15.96 6.32 9.68
C TYR A 223 -17.45 6.20 9.99
N VAL A 224 -18.12 7.35 10.05
CA VAL A 224 -19.58 7.39 10.23
C VAL A 224 -20.23 7.40 8.85
N GLY A 225 -21.05 6.40 8.57
CA GLY A 225 -21.81 6.27 7.33
C GLY A 225 -22.95 7.29 7.19
N GLU A 226 -23.64 7.26 6.06
CA GLU A 226 -24.84 8.07 5.83
C GLU A 226 -25.99 7.67 6.75
N ASP A 227 -26.02 6.40 7.15
CA ASP A 227 -26.96 5.82 8.13
C ASP A 227 -26.69 6.27 9.57
N GLY A 228 -25.59 6.95 9.83
CA GLY A 228 -25.16 7.39 11.16
C GLY A 228 -24.39 6.33 11.96
N ASP A 229 -24.23 5.13 11.43
CA ASP A 229 -23.50 4.03 12.05
C ASP A 229 -22.01 4.07 11.70
N LYS A 230 -21.21 3.31 12.48
CA LYS A 230 -19.77 3.15 12.23
C LYS A 230 -19.52 2.04 11.25
N HIS A 231 -18.75 2.36 10.21
CA HIS A 231 -18.31 1.42 9.18
C HIS A 231 -16.79 1.32 9.13
N ARG A 232 -16.25 0.20 8.62
CA ARG A 232 -14.85 0.01 8.32
C ARG A 232 -14.53 0.57 6.94
N PRO A 233 -13.51 1.42 6.76
CA PRO A 233 -13.07 1.78 5.43
C PRO A 233 -12.32 0.61 4.77
N VAL A 234 -12.34 0.58 3.45
CA VAL A 234 -11.36 -0.17 2.65
C VAL A 234 -10.10 0.68 2.54
N MET A 235 -8.95 0.05 2.57
CA MET A 235 -7.67 0.71 2.42
C MET A 235 -6.98 0.23 1.14
N LEU A 236 -6.67 1.16 0.25
CA LEU A 236 -5.85 0.87 -0.91
C LEU A 236 -4.42 1.32 -0.63
N HIS A 237 -3.46 0.41 -0.77
CA HIS A 237 -2.03 0.71 -0.66
C HIS A 237 -1.47 0.86 -2.08
N ARG A 238 -0.72 1.91 -2.34
CA ARG A 238 -0.13 2.08 -3.67
C ARG A 238 1.24 2.75 -3.63
N ALA A 239 2.08 2.36 -4.57
CA ALA A 239 3.31 3.05 -4.95
C ALA A 239 3.41 3.07 -6.48
N ILE A 240 4.12 4.04 -7.05
CA ILE A 240 4.29 4.18 -8.50
C ILE A 240 5.75 3.97 -8.90
N LEU A 241 6.70 4.56 -8.14
CA LEU A 241 8.15 4.53 -8.41
C LEU A 241 8.94 3.89 -7.28
#